data_fab009feec1bbd678601c2b19e89e3f5
#
_entry.id   fab009feec1bbd678601c2b19e89e3f5
#
_cell.length_a   1.000
_cell.length_b   1.000
_cell.length_c   1.000
_cell.angle_alpha   90.00
_cell.angle_beta   90.00
_cell.angle_gamma   90.00
#
_symmetry.space_group_name_H-M   'P 1'
#
loop_
_entity.id
_entity.type
_entity.pdbx_description
1 polymer ?
#
loop_
_entity_poly.entity_id
_entity_poly.type
_entity_poly.pdbx_seq_one_letter_code
_entity_poly.pdbx_strand_id
1 'polypeptide(L)'
;MAREIINDLADIIRDHQDTLPNLEELDVKDKFKEVYKETEDGNLVIENDMHICTGLRKVHMDIASLGPLDILHCIWYPDPEFDLPIFGADIVANKKIVTAAITDISPVDGLDHPIYEDIEGISQYYSFKHNREIPTWGTIFSPYSKFARLDDSEEIGKFCDVVNEYLDVFVGAVWKSTMNYNRADERYEGQINYCEKQKKNDKTRKILEKYFGEKWADDYINEVLFDEP
;
A
#
# COMPACT_ATOMS: atom_id res chain seq x y z
N MET A 1 -11.17 -17.09 7.33
CA MET A 1 -10.63 -16.01 8.17
C MET A 1 -9.50 -15.27 7.46
N ALA A 2 -8.27 -15.81 7.30
CA ALA A 2 -7.18 -15.01 6.69
C ALA A 2 -7.44 -14.62 5.23
N ARG A 3 -7.88 -15.55 4.39
CA ARG A 3 -8.19 -15.24 2.99
C ARG A 3 -9.46 -14.37 2.84
N GLU A 4 -10.36 -14.46 3.76
CA GLU A 4 -11.58 -13.65 3.83
C GLU A 4 -11.24 -12.17 4.06
N ILE A 5 -10.37 -11.86 5.02
CA ILE A 5 -9.96 -10.46 5.25
C ILE A 5 -9.16 -9.88 4.08
N ILE A 6 -8.32 -10.68 3.41
CA ILE A 6 -7.61 -10.21 2.20
C ILE A 6 -8.63 -9.83 1.13
N ASN A 7 -9.67 -10.65 0.93
CA ASN A 7 -10.73 -10.35 -0.03
C ASN A 7 -11.54 -9.13 0.40
N ASP A 8 -11.98 -9.08 1.67
CA ASP A 8 -12.78 -7.96 2.18
C ASP A 8 -12.03 -6.62 2.03
N LEU A 9 -10.72 -6.60 2.34
CA LEU A 9 -9.90 -5.40 2.18
C LEU A 9 -9.67 -5.09 0.69
N ALA A 10 -9.42 -6.10 -0.14
CA ALA A 10 -9.26 -5.92 -1.58
C ALA A 10 -10.53 -5.34 -2.22
N ASP A 11 -11.71 -5.81 -1.79
CA ASP A 11 -12.98 -5.31 -2.29
C ASP A 11 -13.20 -3.84 -1.88
N ILE A 12 -12.89 -3.47 -0.63
CA ILE A 12 -12.92 -2.06 -0.17
C ILE A 12 -11.99 -1.19 -1.05
N ILE A 13 -10.76 -1.64 -1.29
CA ILE A 13 -9.79 -0.88 -2.09
C ILE A 13 -10.28 -0.74 -3.53
N ARG A 14 -10.82 -1.80 -4.15
CA ARG A 14 -11.35 -1.77 -5.52
C ARG A 14 -12.57 -0.87 -5.65
N ASP A 15 -13.49 -0.90 -4.68
CA ASP A 15 -14.66 -0.03 -4.67
C ASP A 15 -14.25 1.46 -4.73
N HIS A 16 -13.20 1.85 -4.00
CA HIS A 16 -12.64 3.20 -4.07
C HIS A 16 -11.87 3.46 -5.37
N GLN A 17 -11.07 2.50 -5.82
CA GLN A 17 -10.31 2.57 -7.07
C GLN A 17 -11.24 2.84 -8.27
N ASP A 18 -12.37 2.15 -8.35
CA ASP A 18 -13.34 2.29 -9.43
C ASP A 18 -13.99 3.68 -9.49
N THR A 19 -13.88 4.47 -8.41
CA THR A 19 -14.37 5.84 -8.35
C THR A 19 -13.34 6.89 -8.75
N LEU A 20 -12.08 6.51 -9.03
CA LEU A 20 -11.01 7.44 -9.38
C LEU A 20 -11.22 8.10 -10.76
N PRO A 21 -10.81 9.38 -10.94
CA PRO A 21 -11.03 10.11 -12.18
C PRO A 21 -10.15 9.60 -13.33
N ASN A 22 -10.77 9.24 -14.45
CA ASN A 22 -10.09 8.77 -15.66
C ASN A 22 -9.16 7.58 -15.38
N LEU A 23 -9.68 6.60 -14.64
CA LEU A 23 -8.94 5.37 -14.34
C LEU A 23 -8.69 4.57 -15.62
N GLU A 24 -7.44 4.20 -15.84
CA GLU A 24 -6.98 3.39 -16.98
C GLU A 24 -6.03 2.29 -16.46
N GLU A 25 -6.06 1.12 -17.10
CA GLU A 25 -5.12 0.03 -16.78
C GLU A 25 -3.68 0.46 -17.09
N LEU A 26 -2.77 0.26 -16.15
CA LEU A 26 -1.34 0.49 -16.34
C LEU A 26 -0.69 -0.81 -16.85
N ASP A 27 -0.07 -0.77 -18.03
CA ASP A 27 0.56 -1.95 -18.62
C ASP A 27 1.81 -2.37 -17.84
N VAL A 28 1.81 -3.63 -17.44
CA VAL A 28 2.89 -4.25 -16.66
C VAL A 28 3.55 -5.31 -17.54
N LYS A 29 4.88 -5.46 -17.44
CA LYS A 29 5.60 -6.52 -18.17
C LYS A 29 4.96 -7.88 -17.89
N ASP A 30 4.71 -8.69 -18.91
CA ASP A 30 4.02 -9.98 -18.80
C ASP A 30 4.56 -10.88 -17.68
N LYS A 31 5.89 -10.84 -17.43
CA LYS A 31 6.54 -11.60 -16.35
C LYS A 31 6.08 -11.23 -14.95
N PHE A 32 5.35 -10.12 -14.79
CA PHE A 32 4.89 -9.59 -13.51
C PHE A 32 3.36 -9.47 -13.40
N LYS A 33 2.60 -9.67 -14.49
CA LYS A 33 1.12 -9.57 -14.45
C LYS A 33 0.53 -10.61 -13.50
N GLU A 34 0.81 -11.86 -13.77
CA GLU A 34 0.42 -12.99 -12.93
C GLU A 34 1.66 -13.86 -12.72
N VAL A 35 2.05 -14.02 -11.47
CA VAL A 35 3.23 -14.80 -11.10
C VAL A 35 2.78 -16.09 -10.42
N TYR A 36 3.12 -17.24 -11.01
CA TYR A 36 2.86 -18.55 -10.44
C TYR A 36 4.13 -19.37 -10.34
N LYS A 37 4.35 -20.00 -9.19
CA LYS A 37 5.46 -20.94 -8.99
C LYS A 37 5.10 -22.03 -8.00
N GLU A 38 5.26 -23.29 -8.39
CA GLU A 38 5.24 -24.41 -7.46
C GLU A 38 6.50 -24.41 -6.61
N THR A 39 6.35 -24.52 -5.29
CA THR A 39 7.45 -24.52 -4.34
C THR A 39 7.28 -25.64 -3.31
N GLU A 40 8.33 -25.95 -2.57
CA GLU A 40 8.28 -26.91 -1.45
C GLU A 40 7.37 -26.45 -0.29
N ASP A 41 7.15 -25.13 -0.16
CA ASP A 41 6.33 -24.51 0.88
C ASP A 41 4.86 -24.35 0.42
N GLY A 42 4.52 -24.72 -0.81
CA GLY A 42 3.22 -24.58 -1.44
C GLY A 42 3.29 -23.75 -2.72
N ASN A 43 2.15 -23.51 -3.35
CA ASN A 43 2.11 -22.66 -4.53
C ASN A 43 2.29 -21.20 -4.12
N LEU A 44 3.22 -20.53 -4.78
CA LEU A 44 3.38 -19.08 -4.71
C LEU A 44 2.62 -18.46 -5.89
N VAL A 45 1.69 -17.58 -5.57
CA VAL A 45 0.90 -16.81 -6.54
C VAL A 45 1.03 -15.34 -6.19
N ILE A 46 1.25 -14.48 -7.18
CA ILE A 46 1.16 -13.02 -7.03
C ILE A 46 0.29 -12.49 -8.16
N GLU A 47 -0.77 -11.81 -7.82
CA GLU A 47 -1.68 -11.14 -8.74
C GLU A 47 -1.52 -9.64 -8.58
N ASN A 48 -1.10 -8.96 -9.65
CA ASN A 48 -0.92 -7.50 -9.66
C ASN A 48 -2.11 -6.83 -10.36
N ASP A 49 -2.71 -5.86 -9.68
CA ASP A 49 -3.75 -4.98 -10.16
C ASP A 49 -3.18 -3.56 -10.21
N MET A 50 -2.96 -3.02 -11.42
CA MET A 50 -2.25 -1.77 -11.62
C MET A 50 -2.98 -0.85 -12.57
N HIS A 51 -3.18 0.39 -12.12
CA HIS A 51 -3.86 1.44 -12.87
C HIS A 51 -3.11 2.77 -12.76
N ILE A 52 -3.52 3.70 -13.59
CA ILE A 52 -3.17 5.11 -13.58
C ILE A 52 -4.45 5.93 -13.60
N CYS A 53 -4.46 7.11 -13.00
CA CYS A 53 -5.60 8.01 -13.09
C CYS A 53 -5.14 9.48 -13.03
N THR A 54 -6.06 10.41 -13.23
CA THR A 54 -5.72 11.83 -13.05
C THR A 54 -5.28 12.10 -11.62
N GLY A 55 -4.07 12.61 -11.43
CA GLY A 55 -3.46 12.92 -10.15
C GLY A 55 -2.63 11.81 -9.53
N LEU A 56 -2.77 10.56 -9.99
CA LEU A 56 -1.98 9.42 -9.52
C LEU A 56 -1.23 8.78 -10.68
N ARG A 57 0.11 8.74 -10.58
CA ARG A 57 0.96 8.07 -11.56
C ARG A 57 0.89 6.54 -11.48
N LYS A 58 0.49 6.01 -10.32
CA LYS A 58 0.29 4.57 -10.13
C LYS A 58 -0.70 4.31 -9.00
N VAL A 59 -1.67 3.46 -9.29
CA VAL A 59 -2.63 2.85 -8.36
C VAL A 59 -2.34 1.36 -8.39
N HIS A 60 -1.71 0.83 -7.36
CA HIS A 60 -1.24 -0.54 -7.34
C HIS A 60 -1.76 -1.29 -6.12
N MET A 61 -2.30 -2.47 -6.36
CA MET A 61 -2.58 -3.48 -5.36
C MET A 61 -2.06 -4.83 -5.83
N ASP A 62 -1.33 -5.56 -4.98
CA ASP A 62 -1.03 -6.96 -5.22
C ASP A 62 -1.54 -7.87 -4.12
N ILE A 63 -1.93 -9.08 -4.52
CA ILE A 63 -2.31 -10.15 -3.60
C ILE A 63 -1.37 -11.31 -3.82
N ALA A 64 -0.61 -11.67 -2.78
CA ALA A 64 0.31 -12.78 -2.80
C ALA A 64 -0.12 -13.88 -1.84
N SER A 65 -0.01 -15.13 -2.28
CA SER A 65 -0.27 -16.32 -1.46
C SER A 65 0.92 -17.27 -1.52
N LEU A 66 1.35 -17.79 -0.36
CA LEU A 66 2.39 -18.80 -0.25
C LEU A 66 2.06 -19.79 0.88
N GLY A 67 1.56 -20.96 0.55
CA GLY A 67 1.17 -21.98 1.52
C GLY A 67 0.12 -21.45 2.51
N PRO A 68 0.46 -21.25 3.81
CA PRO A 68 -0.46 -20.69 4.78
C PRO A 68 -0.48 -19.16 4.84
N LEU A 69 0.41 -18.48 4.12
CA LEU A 69 0.61 -17.03 4.16
C LEU A 69 -0.17 -16.39 3.04
N ASP A 70 -0.97 -15.38 3.37
CA ASP A 70 -1.63 -14.49 2.43
C ASP A 70 -1.21 -13.05 2.74
N ILE A 71 -0.92 -12.27 1.69
CA ILE A 71 -0.45 -10.88 1.77
C ILE A 71 -1.30 -10.06 0.81
N LEU A 72 -1.73 -8.90 1.26
CA LEU A 72 -2.20 -7.82 0.38
C LEU A 72 -1.25 -6.65 0.59
N HIS A 73 -0.73 -6.12 -0.50
CA HIS A 73 0.05 -4.89 -0.54
C HIS A 73 -0.66 -3.90 -1.46
N CYS A 74 -0.88 -2.70 -0.98
CA CYS A 74 -1.52 -1.64 -1.74
C CYS A 74 -0.77 -0.34 -1.55
N ILE A 75 -0.45 0.32 -2.66
CA ILE A 75 0.19 1.63 -2.68
C ILE A 75 -0.32 2.46 -3.85
N TRP A 76 -0.74 3.69 -3.58
CA TRP A 76 -1.18 4.65 -4.58
C TRP A 76 -0.24 5.85 -4.59
N TYR A 77 0.53 5.97 -5.66
CA TYR A 77 1.53 7.02 -5.83
C TYR A 77 0.97 8.22 -6.58
N PRO A 78 1.01 9.42 -6.01
CA PRO A 78 0.61 10.62 -6.74
C PRO A 78 1.61 10.94 -7.86
N ASP A 79 1.12 11.65 -8.89
CA ASP A 79 1.98 12.37 -9.80
C ASP A 79 2.59 13.57 -9.04
N PRO A 80 3.92 13.78 -9.04
CA PRO A 80 4.55 14.88 -8.31
C PRO A 80 4.04 16.28 -8.70
N GLU A 81 3.44 16.44 -9.88
CA GLU A 81 2.80 17.69 -10.28
C GLU A 81 1.48 17.96 -9.55
N PHE A 82 0.94 16.98 -8.82
CA PHE A 82 -0.24 17.13 -7.99
C PHE A 82 0.16 17.16 -6.52
N ASP A 83 -0.51 18.04 -5.77
CA ASP A 83 -0.28 18.16 -4.32
C ASP A 83 -1.10 17.10 -3.59
N LEU A 84 -0.54 15.89 -3.52
CA LEU A 84 -1.16 14.73 -2.90
C LEU A 84 -0.10 13.90 -2.15
N PRO A 85 -0.44 13.31 -1.00
CA PRO A 85 0.40 12.32 -0.31
C PRO A 85 0.30 10.93 -0.96
N ILE A 86 1.06 9.96 -0.45
CA ILE A 86 0.96 8.54 -0.83
C ILE A 86 -0.06 7.85 0.08
N PHE A 87 -1.01 7.10 -0.48
CA PHE A 87 -1.81 6.14 0.29
C PHE A 87 -1.12 4.78 0.31
N GLY A 88 -1.13 4.10 1.46
CA GLY A 88 -0.64 2.73 1.61
C GLY A 88 -1.47 1.89 2.57
N ALA A 89 -1.66 0.61 2.22
CA ALA A 89 -2.27 -0.39 3.10
C ALA A 89 -1.66 -1.78 2.84
N ASP A 90 -1.18 -2.43 3.90
CA ASP A 90 -0.63 -3.78 3.83
C ASP A 90 -1.23 -4.68 4.89
N ILE A 91 -1.53 -5.93 4.51
CA ILE A 91 -1.87 -7.00 5.45
C ILE A 91 -0.99 -8.21 5.19
N VAL A 92 -0.46 -8.78 6.26
CA VAL A 92 0.19 -10.08 6.27
C VAL A 92 -0.57 -11.00 7.21
N ALA A 93 -1.23 -11.99 6.66
CA ALA A 93 -2.09 -12.92 7.39
C ALA A 93 -1.59 -14.38 7.26
N ASN A 94 -1.86 -15.16 8.26
CA ASN A 94 -1.78 -16.64 8.20
C ASN A 94 -3.17 -17.21 8.50
N LYS A 95 -3.33 -18.55 8.44
CA LYS A 95 -4.63 -19.20 8.63
C LYS A 95 -5.38 -18.83 9.92
N LYS A 96 -4.69 -18.26 10.91
CA LYS A 96 -5.25 -18.01 12.26
C LYS A 96 -5.43 -16.53 12.59
N ILE A 97 -4.46 -15.69 12.27
CA ILE A 97 -4.38 -14.30 12.67
C ILE A 97 -3.78 -13.43 11.56
N VAL A 98 -4.04 -12.15 11.64
CA VAL A 98 -3.32 -11.13 10.90
C VAL A 98 -2.08 -10.74 11.70
N THR A 99 -0.92 -11.13 11.23
CA THR A 99 0.35 -10.92 11.94
C THR A 99 0.86 -9.49 11.84
N ALA A 100 0.49 -8.79 10.77
CA ALA A 100 0.79 -7.38 10.55
C ALA A 100 -0.30 -6.77 9.66
N ALA A 101 -0.79 -5.60 10.04
CA ALA A 101 -1.66 -4.76 9.24
C ALA A 101 -1.20 -3.33 9.42
N ILE A 102 -0.93 -2.62 8.33
CA ILE A 102 -0.54 -1.21 8.36
C ILE A 102 -1.34 -0.44 7.31
N THR A 103 -1.78 0.76 7.67
CA THR A 103 -2.31 1.74 6.71
C THR A 103 -1.83 3.13 7.08
N ASP A 104 -1.61 3.96 6.06
CA ASP A 104 -1.14 5.33 6.22
C ASP A 104 -1.46 6.21 5.02
N ILE A 105 -1.56 7.50 5.28
CA ILE A 105 -1.45 8.57 4.31
C ILE A 105 -0.07 9.21 4.52
N SER A 106 0.92 8.75 3.74
CA SER A 106 2.32 9.09 3.92
C SER A 106 2.68 10.42 3.26
N PRO A 107 3.27 11.37 4.00
CA PRO A 107 3.66 12.66 3.43
C PRO A 107 4.86 12.50 2.48
N VAL A 108 4.88 13.30 1.42
CA VAL A 108 6.01 13.39 0.49
C VAL A 108 6.76 14.72 0.59
N ASP A 109 6.11 15.78 1.09
CA ASP A 109 6.70 17.12 1.21
C ASP A 109 6.28 17.84 2.51
N GLY A 110 5.84 17.09 3.52
CA GLY A 110 5.43 17.57 4.84
C GLY A 110 3.96 17.30 5.16
N LEU A 111 3.51 17.80 6.30
CA LEU A 111 2.16 17.57 6.83
C LEU A 111 1.22 18.78 6.64
N ASP A 112 1.58 19.73 5.77
CA ASP A 112 0.81 20.94 5.57
C ASP A 112 -0.42 20.76 4.67
N HIS A 113 -0.54 19.59 4.00
CA HIS A 113 -1.70 19.29 3.16
C HIS A 113 -2.98 19.18 4.02
N PRO A 114 -4.10 19.82 3.60
CA PRO A 114 -5.36 19.83 4.39
C PRO A 114 -5.92 18.47 4.74
N ILE A 115 -5.60 17.43 3.98
CA ILE A 115 -6.01 16.04 4.23
C ILE A 115 -5.67 15.57 5.65
N TYR A 116 -4.57 16.08 6.24
CA TYR A 116 -4.11 15.62 7.55
C TYR A 116 -5.00 16.09 8.71
N GLU A 117 -5.82 17.14 8.54
CA GLU A 117 -6.82 17.53 9.51
C GLU A 117 -7.91 16.45 9.63
N ASP A 118 -8.38 15.93 8.48
CA ASP A 118 -9.37 14.84 8.43
C ASP A 118 -8.77 13.53 8.93
N ILE A 119 -7.55 13.17 8.48
CA ILE A 119 -6.85 11.94 8.88
C ILE A 119 -6.55 11.93 10.37
N GLU A 120 -6.15 13.05 10.98
CA GLU A 120 -5.98 13.17 12.43
C GLU A 120 -7.29 12.87 13.16
N GLY A 121 -8.39 13.48 12.71
CA GLY A 121 -9.72 13.26 13.26
C GLY A 121 -10.12 11.78 13.24
N ILE A 122 -10.02 11.13 12.08
CA ILE A 122 -10.31 9.70 11.90
C ILE A 122 -9.39 8.85 12.79
N SER A 123 -8.08 9.11 12.75
CA SER A 123 -7.08 8.36 13.49
C SER A 123 -7.37 8.23 14.98
N GLN A 124 -7.96 9.26 15.59
CA GLN A 124 -8.27 9.27 17.04
C GLN A 124 -9.35 8.26 17.44
N TYR A 125 -10.25 7.87 16.53
CA TYR A 125 -11.30 6.90 16.80
C TYR A 125 -10.83 5.45 16.79
N TYR A 126 -9.66 5.18 16.17
CA TYR A 126 -9.16 3.83 15.97
C TYR A 126 -7.97 3.52 16.87
N SER A 127 -8.16 2.57 17.78
CA SER A 127 -7.12 1.99 18.63
C SER A 127 -7.16 0.47 18.55
N PHE A 128 -5.98 -0.15 18.54
CA PHE A 128 -5.82 -1.60 18.44
C PHE A 128 -5.20 -2.18 19.70
N LYS A 129 -5.60 -3.42 20.05
CA LYS A 129 -5.11 -4.14 21.24
C LYS A 129 -3.60 -4.38 21.19
N HIS A 130 -3.09 -4.65 19.98
CA HIS A 130 -1.69 -5.02 19.74
C HIS A 130 -1.05 -4.10 18.70
N ASN A 131 -0.83 -2.85 19.08
CA ASN A 131 -0.05 -1.92 18.27
C ASN A 131 1.37 -2.45 18.08
N ARG A 132 1.94 -2.20 16.92
CA ARG A 132 3.32 -2.52 16.56
C ARG A 132 4.11 -1.23 16.41
N GLU A 133 5.40 -1.31 16.73
CA GLU A 133 6.31 -0.19 16.51
C GLU A 133 6.68 -0.07 15.03
N ILE A 134 6.66 1.14 14.53
CA ILE A 134 7.16 1.47 13.20
C ILE A 134 8.66 1.17 13.16
N PRO A 135 9.17 0.44 12.16
CA PRO A 135 10.59 0.17 12.04
C PRO A 135 11.40 1.46 11.89
N THR A 136 12.69 1.42 12.26
CA THR A 136 13.56 2.60 12.24
C THR A 136 13.69 3.26 10.86
N TRP A 137 13.49 2.51 9.78
CA TRP A 137 13.47 3.05 8.42
C TRP A 137 12.12 3.72 8.06
N GLY A 138 11.07 3.48 8.85
CA GLY A 138 9.70 3.96 8.58
C GLY A 138 9.47 5.44 8.90
N THR A 139 10.48 6.28 8.79
CA THR A 139 10.38 7.74 8.96
C THR A 139 9.57 8.43 7.85
N ILE A 140 9.10 7.67 6.90
CA ILE A 140 8.23 8.07 5.79
C ILE A 140 6.75 8.06 6.16
N PHE A 141 6.37 7.35 7.20
CA PHE A 141 4.97 7.27 7.63
C PHE A 141 4.55 8.51 8.40
N SER A 142 3.28 8.86 8.28
CA SER A 142 2.68 9.93 9.05
C SER A 142 2.55 9.57 10.54
N PRO A 143 2.33 10.54 11.43
CA PRO A 143 2.02 10.27 12.83
C PRO A 143 0.65 9.58 13.02
N TYR A 144 -0.15 9.52 11.98
CA TYR A 144 -1.50 8.95 11.99
C TYR A 144 -1.56 7.52 11.45
N SER A 145 -0.41 6.94 11.10
CA SER A 145 -0.32 5.55 10.63
C SER A 145 -0.87 4.57 11.69
N LYS A 146 -1.57 3.53 11.22
CA LYS A 146 -2.05 2.44 12.06
C LYS A 146 -1.25 1.19 11.75
N PHE A 147 -0.48 0.70 12.71
CA PHE A 147 0.28 -0.52 12.57
C PHE A 147 -0.01 -1.47 13.73
N ALA A 148 -0.62 -2.62 13.45
CA ALA A 148 -1.08 -3.54 14.46
C ALA A 148 -0.98 -5.01 14.05
N ARG A 149 -1.09 -5.91 15.04
CA ARG A 149 -1.47 -7.31 14.88
C ARG A 149 -2.94 -7.42 15.23
N LEU A 150 -3.72 -8.17 14.44
CA LEU A 150 -5.16 -8.31 14.62
C LEU A 150 -5.47 -9.78 14.96
N ASP A 151 -6.00 -10.01 16.15
CA ASP A 151 -6.18 -11.37 16.69
C ASP A 151 -7.61 -11.90 16.52
N ASP A 152 -8.58 -11.01 16.32
CA ASP A 152 -9.99 -11.35 16.22
C ASP A 152 -10.74 -10.55 15.16
N SER A 153 -11.98 -10.95 14.88
CA SER A 153 -12.81 -10.33 13.83
C SER A 153 -13.21 -8.89 14.13
N GLU A 154 -13.28 -8.48 15.40
CA GLU A 154 -13.55 -7.09 15.78
C GLU A 154 -12.39 -6.17 15.38
N GLU A 155 -11.16 -6.57 15.72
CA GLU A 155 -9.96 -5.82 15.34
C GLU A 155 -9.77 -5.77 13.82
N ILE A 156 -10.11 -6.88 13.13
CA ILE A 156 -10.11 -6.96 11.67
C ILE A 156 -11.10 -5.97 11.06
N GLY A 157 -12.36 -5.97 11.55
CA GLY A 157 -13.38 -5.01 11.11
C GLY A 157 -12.92 -3.57 11.30
N LYS A 158 -12.40 -3.24 12.48
CA LYS A 158 -11.85 -1.89 12.77
C LYS A 158 -10.73 -1.50 11.80
N PHE A 159 -9.88 -2.45 11.38
CA PHE A 159 -8.82 -2.15 10.43
C PHE A 159 -9.39 -1.88 9.03
N CYS A 160 -10.36 -2.67 8.59
CA CYS A 160 -11.07 -2.41 7.34
C CYS A 160 -11.78 -1.05 7.37
N ASP A 161 -12.43 -0.70 8.49
CA ASP A 161 -13.12 0.58 8.66
C ASP A 161 -12.13 1.76 8.53
N VAL A 162 -10.97 1.71 9.20
CA VAL A 162 -10.00 2.82 9.09
C VAL A 162 -9.39 2.93 7.70
N VAL A 163 -9.17 1.81 7.00
CA VAL A 163 -8.71 1.84 5.60
C VAL A 163 -9.76 2.47 4.72
N ASN A 164 -11.04 2.09 4.89
CA ASN A 164 -12.15 2.66 4.14
C ASN A 164 -12.26 4.18 4.35
N GLU A 165 -12.21 4.66 5.60
CA GLU A 165 -12.30 6.10 5.89
C GLU A 165 -11.07 6.87 5.39
N TYR A 166 -9.85 6.30 5.42
CA TYR A 166 -8.67 6.91 4.84
C TYR A 166 -8.78 7.02 3.32
N LEU A 167 -9.32 5.99 2.66
CA LEU A 167 -9.57 6.01 1.22
C LEU A 167 -10.65 7.02 0.84
N ASP A 168 -11.75 7.13 1.60
CA ASP A 168 -12.80 8.14 1.37
C ASP A 168 -12.19 9.56 1.30
N VAL A 169 -11.36 9.89 2.29
CA VAL A 169 -10.70 11.21 2.36
C VAL A 169 -9.68 11.35 1.23
N PHE A 170 -8.89 10.32 0.96
CA PHE A 170 -7.86 10.35 -0.07
C PHE A 170 -8.44 10.50 -1.47
N VAL A 171 -9.45 9.70 -1.83
CA VAL A 171 -10.16 9.80 -3.11
C VAL A 171 -10.83 11.18 -3.26
N GLY A 172 -11.42 11.67 -2.16
CA GLY A 172 -11.96 13.03 -2.14
C GLY A 172 -10.91 14.11 -2.40
N ALA A 173 -9.66 13.91 -1.95
CA ALA A 173 -8.54 14.80 -2.24
C ALA A 173 -8.09 14.66 -3.71
N VAL A 174 -8.02 13.44 -4.26
CA VAL A 174 -7.70 13.21 -5.68
C VAL A 174 -8.68 13.94 -6.59
N TRP A 175 -9.98 13.84 -6.34
CA TRP A 175 -11.02 14.53 -7.13
C TRP A 175 -10.94 16.06 -7.09
N LYS A 176 -10.44 16.62 -5.99
CA LYS A 176 -10.29 18.08 -5.81
C LYS A 176 -8.94 18.58 -6.29
N SER A 177 -7.97 17.67 -6.50
CA SER A 177 -6.60 18.03 -6.87
C SER A 177 -6.54 18.62 -8.27
N THR A 178 -5.60 19.50 -8.46
CA THR A 178 -5.24 20.08 -9.77
C THR A 178 -3.73 20.17 -9.85
N MET A 179 -3.20 20.26 -11.07
CA MET A 179 -1.76 20.48 -11.26
C MET A 179 -1.26 21.66 -10.44
N ASN A 180 -0.25 21.43 -9.63
CA ASN A 180 0.41 22.39 -8.78
C ASN A 180 1.92 22.20 -8.85
N TYR A 181 2.58 22.96 -9.69
CA TYR A 181 4.03 22.89 -9.88
C TYR A 181 4.82 23.48 -8.70
N ASN A 182 4.14 24.14 -7.78
CA ASN A 182 4.75 24.63 -6.55
C ASN A 182 5.16 23.42 -5.71
N ARG A 183 6.45 23.32 -5.37
CA ARG A 183 7.02 22.20 -4.62
C ARG A 183 6.95 20.83 -5.34
N ALA A 184 6.75 20.78 -6.66
CA ALA A 184 6.74 19.53 -7.41
C ALA A 184 8.08 18.78 -7.28
N ASP A 185 9.21 19.50 -7.29
CA ASP A 185 10.54 18.90 -7.07
C ASP A 185 10.67 18.30 -5.64
N GLU A 186 10.12 18.96 -4.62
CA GLU A 186 10.12 18.44 -3.24
C GLU A 186 9.28 17.16 -3.13
N ARG A 187 8.12 17.11 -3.80
CA ARG A 187 7.26 15.92 -3.85
C ARG A 187 7.92 14.77 -4.62
N TYR A 188 8.61 15.07 -5.71
CA TYR A 188 9.41 14.11 -6.46
C TYR A 188 10.49 13.47 -5.58
N GLU A 189 11.32 14.28 -4.92
CA GLU A 189 12.36 13.81 -4.00
C GLU A 189 11.77 13.06 -2.79
N GLY A 190 10.61 13.49 -2.30
CA GLY A 190 9.88 12.82 -1.23
C GLY A 190 9.44 11.41 -1.61
N GLN A 191 8.96 11.21 -2.86
CA GLN A 191 8.61 9.88 -3.36
C GLN A 191 9.84 8.99 -3.56
N ILE A 192 10.96 9.52 -4.05
CA ILE A 192 12.24 8.79 -4.11
C ILE A 192 12.62 8.31 -2.71
N ASN A 193 12.64 9.22 -1.72
CA ASN A 193 12.94 8.84 -0.34
C ASN A 193 11.98 7.77 0.21
N TYR A 194 10.67 7.86 -0.14
CA TYR A 194 9.70 6.84 0.24
C TYR A 194 10.07 5.47 -0.34
N CYS A 195 10.32 5.39 -1.65
CA CYS A 195 10.71 4.15 -2.33
C CYS A 195 12.01 3.57 -1.76
N GLU A 196 13.04 4.40 -1.57
CA GLU A 196 14.32 3.97 -0.99
C GLU A 196 14.17 3.42 0.45
N LYS A 197 13.29 4.00 1.25
CA LYS A 197 13.01 3.52 2.61
C LYS A 197 12.25 2.20 2.60
N GLN A 198 11.23 2.06 1.75
CA GLN A 198 10.48 0.82 1.57
C GLN A 198 11.39 -0.33 1.10
N LYS A 199 12.33 -0.07 0.19
CA LYS A 199 13.35 -1.03 -0.26
C LYS A 199 14.25 -1.56 0.87
N LYS A 200 14.30 -0.90 2.04
CA LYS A 200 15.01 -1.39 3.26
C LYS A 200 14.24 -2.47 4.02
N ASN A 201 13.00 -2.73 3.67
CA ASN A 201 12.26 -3.88 4.18
C ASN A 201 12.78 -5.17 3.54
N ASP A 202 13.70 -5.85 4.23
CA ASP A 202 14.37 -7.04 3.73
C ASP A 202 13.48 -8.32 3.73
N LYS A 203 12.30 -8.29 4.35
CA LYS A 203 11.42 -9.46 4.44
C LYS A 203 10.85 -9.84 3.09
N THR A 204 10.27 -8.88 2.37
CA THR A 204 9.74 -9.10 1.01
C THR A 204 10.86 -9.54 0.08
N ARG A 205 12.00 -8.85 0.09
CA ARG A 205 13.18 -9.21 -0.71
C ARG A 205 13.62 -10.65 -0.49
N LYS A 206 13.80 -11.09 0.76
CA LYS A 206 14.23 -12.47 1.08
C LYS A 206 13.27 -13.54 0.57
N ILE A 207 11.96 -13.29 0.60
CA ILE A 207 10.97 -14.21 0.06
C ILE A 207 11.12 -14.29 -1.47
N LEU A 208 11.16 -13.16 -2.14
CA LEU A 208 11.28 -13.10 -3.60
C LEU A 208 12.60 -13.71 -4.08
N GLU A 209 13.73 -13.40 -3.43
CA GLU A 209 15.04 -13.99 -3.75
C GLU A 209 15.05 -15.52 -3.56
N LYS A 210 14.46 -16.01 -2.48
CA LYS A 210 14.37 -17.47 -2.22
C LYS A 210 13.69 -18.20 -3.36
N TYR A 211 12.61 -17.65 -3.90
CA TYR A 211 11.79 -18.37 -4.88
C TYR A 211 12.08 -18.03 -6.34
N PHE A 212 12.51 -16.80 -6.64
CA PHE A 212 12.71 -16.32 -8.01
C PHE A 212 14.17 -15.98 -8.35
N GLY A 213 15.03 -15.87 -7.31
CA GLY A 213 16.41 -15.44 -7.44
C GLY A 213 16.57 -13.91 -7.37
N GLU A 214 17.80 -13.49 -7.08
CA GLU A 214 18.15 -12.08 -6.80
C GLU A 214 17.73 -11.13 -7.91
N LYS A 215 18.10 -11.45 -9.17
CA LYS A 215 17.78 -10.58 -10.31
C LYS A 215 16.28 -10.34 -10.49
N TRP A 216 15.46 -11.39 -10.39
CA TRP A 216 14.02 -11.25 -10.54
C TRP A 216 13.42 -10.45 -9.37
N ALA A 217 13.90 -10.69 -8.15
CA ALA A 217 13.48 -9.96 -6.97
C ALA A 217 13.82 -8.47 -7.08
N ASP A 218 15.03 -8.15 -7.54
CA ASP A 218 15.45 -6.77 -7.78
C ASP A 218 14.57 -6.09 -8.85
N ASP A 219 14.36 -6.76 -9.98
CA ASP A 219 13.50 -6.23 -11.06
C ASP A 219 12.07 -5.97 -10.52
N TYR A 220 11.47 -6.92 -9.78
CA TYR A 220 10.12 -6.78 -9.23
C TYR A 220 10.00 -5.64 -8.21
N ILE A 221 10.96 -5.56 -7.29
CA ILE A 221 10.99 -4.52 -6.26
C ILE A 221 11.14 -3.12 -6.86
N ASN A 222 12.00 -2.99 -7.89
CA ASN A 222 12.31 -1.68 -8.46
C ASN A 222 11.36 -1.25 -9.59
N GLU A 223 10.72 -2.18 -10.27
CA GLU A 223 9.86 -1.87 -11.43
C GLU A 223 8.36 -1.97 -11.09
N VAL A 224 7.99 -2.75 -10.03
CA VAL A 224 6.58 -3.02 -9.70
C VAL A 224 6.21 -2.45 -8.34
N LEU A 225 6.94 -2.80 -7.27
CA LEU A 225 6.55 -2.38 -5.91
C LEU A 225 6.91 -0.91 -5.64
N PHE A 226 8.18 -0.55 -5.82
CA PHE A 226 8.75 0.73 -5.39
C PHE A 226 9.54 1.40 -6.51
N ASP A 227 8.90 1.53 -7.70
CA ASP A 227 9.40 2.31 -8.81
C ASP A 227 9.42 3.81 -8.45
N GLU A 228 10.48 4.46 -8.84
CA GLU A 228 10.64 5.90 -8.64
C GLU A 228 9.86 6.70 -9.70
N PRO A 229 9.37 7.92 -9.39
CA PRO A 229 8.59 8.75 -10.30
C PRO A 229 9.39 9.23 -11.52
#